data_d67e8130d0afdcb2f47afa6e1062a1d4
#
_entry.id   d67e8130d0afdcb2f47afa6e1062a1d4
#
_cell.length_a   1.000
_cell.length_b   1.000
_cell.length_c   1.000
_cell.angle_alpha   90.00
_cell.angle_beta   90.00
_cell.angle_gamma   90.00
#
_symmetry.space_group_name_H-M   'P 1'
#
loop_
_entity.id
_entity.type
_entity.pdbx_description
1 polymer ?
#
loop_
_entity_poly.entity_id
_entity_poly.type
_entity_poly.pdbx_seq_one_letter_code
_entity_poly.pdbx_strand_id
1 'polypeptide(L)' 'MITATQCRCARTLLRWSVSKLSSAASVSQREIDDFELERRQPSAITADAIRRAFENVGVVFLRQDDVQLRSDVSAPR' A
#
# COMPACT_ATOMS: atom_id res chain seq x y z
N MET A 1 -9.26 -7.78 -0.94
CA MET A 1 -8.32 -7.24 0.05
C MET A 1 -6.94 -7.09 -0.60
N ILE A 2 -6.21 -6.06 -0.23
CA ILE A 2 -4.85 -5.85 -0.73
C ILE A 2 -3.93 -6.99 -0.26
N THR A 3 -3.02 -7.42 -1.14
CA THR A 3 -2.03 -8.45 -0.80
C THR A 3 -0.71 -7.82 -0.34
N ALA A 4 0.14 -8.61 0.32
CA ALA A 4 1.47 -8.15 0.71
C ALA A 4 2.29 -7.70 -0.50
N THR A 5 2.22 -8.46 -1.60
CA THR A 5 2.92 -8.11 -2.83
C THR A 5 2.41 -6.79 -3.41
N GLN A 6 1.09 -6.59 -3.43
CA GLN A 6 0.52 -5.33 -3.90
C GLN A 6 0.99 -4.16 -3.04
N CYS A 7 1.06 -4.34 -1.73
CA CYS A 7 1.53 -3.29 -0.83
C CYS A 7 2.96 -2.88 -1.15
N ARG A 8 3.86 -3.86 -1.30
CA ARG A 8 5.26 -3.58 -1.65
C ARG A 8 5.37 -2.92 -3.02
N CYS A 9 4.62 -3.42 -4.00
CA CYS A 9 4.65 -2.86 -5.36
C CYS A 9 4.15 -1.42 -5.37
N ALA A 10 3.07 -1.13 -4.65
CA ALA A 10 2.53 0.23 -4.58
C ALA A 10 3.53 1.19 -3.94
N ARG A 11 4.18 0.77 -2.85
CA ARG A 11 5.21 1.60 -2.22
C ARG A 11 6.35 1.88 -3.20
N THR A 12 6.77 0.86 -3.92
CA THR A 12 7.86 1.01 -4.90
C THR A 12 7.47 1.99 -6.00
N LEU A 13 6.27 1.88 -6.53
CA LEU A 13 5.78 2.81 -7.56
C LEU A 13 5.78 4.25 -7.07
N LEU A 14 5.42 4.47 -5.82
CA LEU A 14 5.34 5.80 -5.23
C LEU A 14 6.65 6.25 -4.61
N ARG A 15 7.64 5.37 -4.53
CA ARG A 15 8.89 5.60 -3.80
C ARG A 15 8.63 5.93 -2.33
N TRP A 16 7.65 5.28 -1.76
CA TRP A 16 7.30 5.45 -0.36
C TRP A 16 8.05 4.47 0.52
N SER A 17 8.58 4.99 1.63
CA SER A 17 9.10 4.16 2.70
C SER A 17 7.95 3.57 3.50
N VAL A 18 8.26 2.58 4.34
CA VAL A 18 7.28 2.06 5.30
C VAL A 18 6.82 3.19 6.23
N SER A 19 7.73 4.07 6.63
CA SER A 19 7.40 5.21 7.47
C SER A 19 6.38 6.14 6.80
N LYS A 20 6.55 6.40 5.50
CA LYS A 20 5.62 7.24 4.75
C LYS A 20 4.24 6.59 4.68
N LEU A 21 4.19 5.30 4.39
CA LEU A 21 2.92 4.59 4.34
C LEU A 21 2.26 4.56 5.72
N SER A 22 3.06 4.36 6.78
CA SER A 22 2.56 4.38 8.15
C SER A 22 1.83 5.69 8.44
N SER A 23 2.45 6.81 8.09
CA SER A 23 1.83 8.13 8.29
C SER A 23 0.57 8.30 7.44
N ALA A 24 0.63 7.89 6.18
CA ALA A 24 -0.50 8.08 5.26
C ALA A 24 -1.71 7.24 5.64
N ALA A 25 -1.48 6.04 6.14
CA ALA A 25 -2.55 5.10 6.49
C ALA A 25 -2.95 5.15 7.96
N SER A 26 -2.20 5.85 8.81
CA SER A 26 -2.38 5.84 10.26
C SER A 26 -2.29 4.42 10.84
N VAL A 27 -1.32 3.66 10.35
CA VAL A 27 -1.06 2.27 10.75
C VAL A 27 0.40 2.20 11.20
N SER A 28 0.69 1.43 12.26
CA SER A 28 2.06 1.34 12.75
C SER A 28 2.99 0.72 11.72
N GLN A 29 4.27 1.12 11.77
CA GLN A 29 5.27 0.55 10.88
C GLN A 29 5.41 -0.95 11.09
N ARG A 30 5.28 -1.41 12.32
CA ARG A 30 5.35 -2.83 12.64
C ARG A 30 4.24 -3.62 11.96
N GLU A 31 3.03 -3.08 11.95
CA GLU A 31 1.92 -3.74 11.27
C GLU A 31 2.17 -3.84 9.77
N ILE A 32 2.75 -2.80 9.17
CA ILE A 32 3.08 -2.82 7.75
C ILE A 32 4.18 -3.84 7.48
N ASP A 33 5.23 -3.86 8.29
CA ASP A 33 6.32 -4.83 8.13
C ASP A 33 5.79 -6.26 8.25
N ASP A 34 4.98 -6.52 9.27
CA ASP A 34 4.41 -7.86 9.47
C ASP A 34 3.55 -8.27 8.29
N PHE A 35 2.79 -7.34 7.73
CA PHE A 35 1.96 -7.61 6.57
C PHE A 35 2.80 -7.90 5.33
N GLU A 36 3.78 -7.04 5.04
CA GLU A 36 4.58 -7.18 3.81
C GLU A 36 5.49 -8.40 3.85
N LEU A 37 5.94 -8.78 5.04
CA LEU A 37 6.76 -9.98 5.22
C LEU A 37 5.92 -11.23 5.46
N GLU A 38 4.62 -11.09 5.41
CA GLU A 38 3.65 -12.18 5.58
C GLU A 38 3.80 -12.89 6.91
N ARG A 39 4.23 -12.17 7.94
CA ARG A 39 4.33 -12.71 9.30
C ARG A 39 2.98 -12.74 9.99
N ARG A 40 2.10 -11.83 9.61
CA ARG A 40 0.81 -11.68 10.28
C ARG A 40 -0.20 -11.07 9.30
N GLN A 41 -1.41 -11.62 9.30
CA GLN A 41 -2.51 -11.03 8.54
C GLN A 41 -3.03 -9.79 9.26
N PRO A 42 -3.17 -8.66 8.57
CA PRO A 42 -3.76 -7.48 9.18
C PRO A 42 -5.27 -7.68 9.34
N SER A 43 -5.88 -6.91 10.25
CA SER A 43 -7.33 -6.88 10.32
C SER A 43 -7.89 -6.26 9.04
N ALA A 44 -9.19 -6.50 8.78
CA ALA A 44 -9.83 -5.90 7.61
C ALA A 44 -9.75 -4.37 7.64
N ILE A 45 -9.86 -3.78 8.82
CA ILE A 45 -9.78 -2.32 8.98
C ILE A 45 -8.39 -1.82 8.62
N THR A 46 -7.34 -2.50 9.09
CA THR A 46 -5.96 -2.12 8.81
C THR A 46 -5.65 -2.27 7.31
N ALA A 47 -6.05 -3.41 6.73
CA ALA A 47 -5.82 -3.64 5.30
C ALA A 47 -6.54 -2.60 4.44
N ASP A 48 -7.76 -2.23 4.83
CA ASP A 48 -8.53 -1.22 4.12
C ASP A 48 -7.89 0.17 4.24
N ALA A 49 -7.36 0.50 5.42
CA ALA A 49 -6.68 1.77 5.63
C ALA A 49 -5.44 1.88 4.74
N ILE A 50 -4.67 0.81 4.62
CA ILE A 50 -3.49 0.77 3.74
C ILE A 50 -3.92 0.95 2.29
N ARG A 51 -4.95 0.21 1.84
CA ARG A 51 -5.44 0.31 0.49
C ARG A 51 -5.90 1.73 0.16
N ARG A 52 -6.67 2.34 1.06
CA ARG A 52 -7.18 3.70 0.85
C ARG A 52 -6.06 4.73 0.77
N ALA A 53 -5.01 4.56 1.57
CA ALA A 53 -3.86 5.48 1.52
C ALA A 53 -3.23 5.48 0.13
N PHE A 54 -3.12 4.31 -0.49
CA PHE A 54 -2.62 4.21 -1.86
C PHE A 54 -3.60 4.75 -2.88
N GLU A 55 -4.88 4.40 -2.76
CA GLU A 55 -5.89 4.85 -3.71
C GLU A 55 -6.03 6.36 -3.71
N ASN A 56 -5.88 7.00 -2.55
CA ASN A 56 -5.97 8.45 -2.44
C ASN A 56 -4.90 9.18 -3.24
N VAL A 57 -3.80 8.54 -3.54
CA VAL A 57 -2.73 9.13 -4.35
C VAL A 57 -2.65 8.52 -5.75
N GLY A 58 -3.69 7.81 -6.15
CA GLY A 58 -3.84 7.39 -7.54
C GLY A 58 -3.35 6.00 -7.88
N VAL A 59 -3.08 5.16 -6.88
CA VAL A 59 -2.74 3.76 -7.14
C VAL A 59 -4.01 3.00 -7.46
N VAL A 60 -3.96 2.18 -8.49
CA VAL A 60 -5.06 1.29 -8.90
C VAL A 60 -4.62 -0.14 -8.67
N PHE A 61 -5.41 -0.90 -7.91
CA PHE A 61 -5.13 -2.30 -7.66
C PHE A 61 -5.94 -3.14 -8.64
N LEU A 62 -5.23 -3.87 -9.47
CA LEU A 62 -5.82 -4.75 -10.46
C LEU A 62 -5.92 -6.16 -9.91
N ARG A 63 -6.24 -7.11 -10.78
CA ARG A 63 -6.34 -8.50 -10.35
C ARG A 63 -5.00 -9.04 -9.89
N GLN A 64 -5.06 -9.95 -8.94
CA GLN A 64 -3.87 -10.62 -8.41
C GLN A 64 -2.92 -9.58 -7.82
N ASP A 65 -1.69 -9.59 -8.28
CA ASP A 65 -0.67 -8.70 -7.72
C ASP A 65 -0.37 -7.48 -8.59
N ASP A 66 -1.19 -7.25 -9.62
CA ASP A 66 -0.99 -6.12 -10.50
C ASP A 66 -1.34 -4.81 -9.81
N VAL A 67 -0.47 -3.84 -9.94
CA VAL A 67 -0.63 -2.50 -9.37
C VAL A 67 -0.14 -1.49 -10.38
N GLN A 68 -0.88 -0.40 -10.55
CA GLN A 68 -0.41 0.68 -11.42
C GLN A 68 -0.96 2.03 -10.94
N LEU A 69 -0.34 3.10 -11.41
CA LEU A 69 -0.84 4.44 -11.17
C LEU A 69 -1.91 4.77 -12.21
N ARG A 70 -2.89 5.57 -11.81
CA ARG A 70 -3.88 6.09 -12.76
C ARG A 70 -3.17 6.95 -13.79
N SER A 71 -3.68 6.91 -15.03
CA SER A 71 -3.05 7.65 -16.11
C SER A 71 -3.12 9.16 -15.93
N ASP A 72 -4.03 9.65 -15.09
CA ASP A 72 -4.19 11.08 -14.82
C ASP A 72 -3.35 11.56 -13.64
N VAL A 73 -2.56 10.67 -13.04
CA VAL A 73 -1.72 10.98 -11.88
C VAL A 73 -0.27 11.06 -12.34
N SER A 74 0.38 12.18 -12.03
CA SER A 74 1.81 12.32 -12.29
C SER A 74 2.58 11.42 -11.34
N ALA A 75 3.59 10.72 -11.86
CA ALA A 75 4.48 9.96 -11.00
C ALA A 75 5.18 10.90 -10.01
N PRO A 76 5.45 10.46 -8.79
CA PRO A 76 6.22 11.26 -7.83
C PRO A 76 7.59 11.61 -8.42
N ARG A 77 7.95 12.86 -8.29
CA ARG A 77 9.21 13.36 -8.86
C ARG A 77 10.19 13.70 -7.76
#